data_3969bcd1da010a005b53d2120baadcd1
#
_entry.id   3969bcd1da010a005b53d2120baadcd1
#
_cell.length_a   1.000
_cell.length_b   1.000
_cell.length_c   1.000
_cell.angle_alpha   90.00
_cell.angle_beta   90.00
_cell.angle_gamma   90.00
#
_symmetry.space_group_name_H-M   'P 1'
#
loop_
_entity.id
_entity.type
_entity.pdbx_description
1 polymer ?
#
loop_
_entity_poly.entity_id
_entity_poly.type
_entity_poly.pdbx_seq_one_letter_code
_entity_poly.pdbx_strand_id
1 'polypeptide(L)'
;RDDVESRGLGDVYKRQVDLNFGCPVPKVTRRGGGSALPWKTDIFTELIQRVVAVCEPAGIPVTAKIRVGIDHDHETFLEAGHIAQEEGCKAVTLHARTTAEYYGGHSDWSRIGELKEHLNIPVFGNGDIWGAEDALEMVRETGCDGVAIGRGCQGRPWLFANIKNAFEGNPERLNPNLGEVCRVIHRHAELLTEFYEGDEMMAVHDLRKHIAWYLKGFPVGGSTRKAFMECESLADVDREIGKLDPTIEYPPRVVDKPRGRVRFAKKVHLPYGWLESRTTTHEEREALFGDDPMDASY
;
A
#
# COMPACT_ATOMS: atom_id res chain seq x y z
N ARG A 1 18.06 14.70 -2.68
CA ARG A 1 18.49 13.28 -2.62
C ARG A 1 17.57 12.52 -3.54
N ASP A 2 18.12 12.08 -4.68
CA ASP A 2 17.43 11.10 -5.52
C ASP A 2 17.34 9.82 -4.71
N ASP A 3 16.13 9.54 -4.24
CA ASP A 3 15.87 8.37 -3.45
C ASP A 3 15.99 7.12 -4.34
N VAL A 4 16.57 6.05 -3.82
CA VAL A 4 16.70 4.78 -4.55
C VAL A 4 15.34 4.29 -5.03
N GLU A 5 14.27 4.61 -4.32
CA GLU A 5 12.88 4.33 -4.72
C GLU A 5 12.43 5.10 -5.97
N SER A 6 13.02 6.26 -6.28
CA SER A 6 12.72 7.02 -7.49
C SER A 6 13.58 6.62 -8.68
N ARG A 7 14.72 5.95 -8.47
CA ARG A 7 15.58 5.47 -9.55
C ARG A 7 14.96 4.36 -10.39
N GLY A 8 14.15 3.50 -9.78
CA GLY A 8 13.45 2.43 -10.50
C GLY A 8 12.36 2.88 -11.47
N LEU A 9 11.99 4.17 -11.44
CA LEU A 9 11.03 4.73 -12.37
C LEU A 9 11.69 5.36 -13.61
N GLY A 10 13.02 5.35 -13.69
CA GLY A 10 13.79 5.92 -14.79
C GLY A 10 13.43 7.39 -15.04
N ASP A 11 13.96 7.99 -16.08
CA ASP A 11 13.53 9.31 -16.59
C ASP A 11 12.09 9.29 -17.16
N VAL A 12 11.39 8.17 -16.98
CA VAL A 12 10.01 7.98 -17.39
C VAL A 12 9.10 8.55 -16.33
N TYR A 13 8.85 9.85 -16.43
CA TYR A 13 7.64 10.53 -15.96
C TYR A 13 7.17 10.11 -14.55
N LYS A 14 7.60 10.80 -13.51
CA LYS A 14 6.89 10.82 -12.23
C LYS A 14 5.46 11.27 -12.53
N ARG A 15 4.54 10.31 -12.59
CA ARG A 15 3.14 10.58 -12.98
C ARG A 15 2.35 11.20 -11.84
N GLN A 16 2.75 10.92 -10.59
CA GLN A 16 2.15 11.47 -9.37
C GLN A 16 3.08 11.31 -8.18
N VAL A 17 2.82 12.10 -7.14
CA VAL A 17 3.38 11.92 -5.80
C VAL A 17 2.26 11.49 -4.88
N ASP A 18 2.39 10.33 -4.22
CA ASP A 18 1.42 9.85 -3.24
C ASP A 18 1.99 10.00 -1.82
N LEU A 19 1.31 10.78 -0.98
CA LEU A 19 1.70 11.03 0.41
C LEU A 19 1.14 9.95 1.32
N ASN A 20 2.02 9.21 2.00
CA ASN A 20 1.61 8.10 2.84
C ASN A 20 1.39 8.50 4.30
N PHE A 21 0.14 8.75 4.66
CA PHE A 21 -0.31 9.01 6.02
C PHE A 21 -1.08 7.82 6.62
N GLY A 22 -0.85 6.60 6.11
CA GLY A 22 -1.57 5.40 6.56
C GLY A 22 -0.69 4.36 7.27
N CYS A 23 0.62 4.59 7.46
CA CYS A 23 1.52 3.62 8.09
C CYS A 23 1.27 3.51 9.60
N PRO A 24 0.83 2.32 10.13
CA PRO A 24 0.46 2.18 11.55
C PRO A 24 1.60 1.63 12.42
N VAL A 25 2.82 1.42 11.86
CA VAL A 25 3.86 0.74 12.59
C VAL A 25 4.51 1.63 13.66
N PRO A 26 4.83 1.10 14.87
CA PRO A 26 5.37 1.90 15.97
C PRO A 26 6.65 2.66 15.65
N LYS A 27 7.48 2.15 14.72
CA LYS A 27 8.70 2.82 14.28
C LYS A 27 8.40 4.19 13.67
N VAL A 28 7.23 4.35 13.04
CA VAL A 28 6.78 5.59 12.37
C VAL A 28 5.91 6.41 13.32
N THR A 29 4.89 5.80 13.93
CA THR A 29 3.90 6.53 14.74
C THR A 29 4.47 7.09 16.04
N ARG A 30 5.50 6.45 16.64
CA ARG A 30 6.22 7.02 17.81
C ARG A 30 6.90 8.37 17.55
N ARG A 31 7.16 8.66 16.28
CA ARG A 31 7.74 9.93 15.82
C ARG A 31 6.69 10.89 15.27
N GLY A 32 5.42 10.64 15.50
CA GLY A 32 4.32 11.46 14.99
C GLY A 32 4.03 11.29 13.49
N GLY A 33 4.75 10.40 12.78
CA GLY A 33 4.57 10.19 11.35
C GLY A 33 3.49 9.17 10.99
N GLY A 34 3.32 8.93 9.68
CA GLY A 34 2.36 7.97 9.15
C GLY A 34 0.93 8.27 9.59
N SER A 35 0.23 7.28 10.13
CA SER A 35 -1.17 7.42 10.54
C SER A 35 -1.39 8.25 11.84
N ALA A 36 -0.33 8.68 12.51
CA ALA A 36 -0.40 9.60 13.64
C ALA A 36 -0.47 11.06 13.18
N LEU A 37 0.13 11.39 12.02
CA LEU A 37 0.34 12.77 11.58
C LEU A 37 -0.96 13.55 11.31
N PRO A 38 -2.02 12.97 10.72
CA PRO A 38 -3.27 13.71 10.47
C PRO A 38 -3.97 14.23 11.72
N TRP A 39 -3.57 13.77 12.90
CA TRP A 39 -4.05 14.33 14.16
C TRP A 39 -3.55 15.76 14.39
N LYS A 40 -2.32 16.07 14.02
CA LYS A 40 -1.74 17.42 14.10
C LYS A 40 -2.02 18.18 12.81
N THR A 41 -3.13 18.89 12.77
CA THR A 41 -3.66 19.52 11.56
C THR A 41 -2.74 20.59 10.97
N ASP A 42 -2.04 21.34 11.82
CA ASP A 42 -1.08 22.37 11.40
C ASP A 42 0.09 21.80 10.58
N ILE A 43 0.77 20.76 11.08
CA ILE A 43 1.87 20.12 10.33
C ILE A 43 1.33 19.37 9.11
N PHE A 44 0.18 18.70 9.25
CA PHE A 44 -0.42 17.97 8.15
C PHE A 44 -0.74 18.90 6.97
N THR A 45 -1.35 20.05 7.25
CA THR A 45 -1.63 21.10 6.26
C THR A 45 -0.34 21.62 5.62
N GLU A 46 0.62 22.05 6.43
CA GLU A 46 1.88 22.61 5.96
C GLU A 46 2.65 21.63 5.06
N LEU A 47 2.71 20.35 5.44
CA LEU A 47 3.40 19.33 4.66
C LEU A 47 2.76 19.17 3.27
N ILE A 48 1.43 19.10 3.19
CA ILE A 48 0.72 18.99 1.91
C ILE A 48 0.97 20.22 1.06
N GLN A 49 0.83 21.44 1.63
CA GLN A 49 1.10 22.71 0.94
C GLN A 49 2.49 22.75 0.31
N ARG A 50 3.52 22.40 1.09
CA ARG A 50 4.91 22.41 0.62
C ARG A 50 5.12 21.43 -0.53
N VAL A 51 4.54 20.21 -0.46
CA VAL A 51 4.68 19.23 -1.54
C VAL A 51 3.90 19.65 -2.78
N VAL A 52 2.68 20.14 -2.63
CA VAL A 52 1.87 20.64 -3.74
C VAL A 52 2.57 21.80 -4.43
N ALA A 53 3.09 22.77 -3.67
CA ALA A 53 3.80 23.94 -4.23
C ALA A 53 5.01 23.56 -5.10
N VAL A 54 5.69 22.44 -4.78
CA VAL A 54 6.82 21.94 -5.59
C VAL A 54 6.33 21.14 -6.81
N CYS A 55 5.25 20.36 -6.65
CA CYS A 55 4.79 19.43 -7.68
C CYS A 55 3.92 20.11 -8.76
N GLU A 56 3.08 21.06 -8.36
CA GLU A 56 2.11 21.72 -9.25
C GLU A 56 2.74 22.42 -10.45
N PRO A 57 3.83 23.22 -10.30
CA PRO A 57 4.49 23.84 -11.44
C PRO A 57 5.07 22.84 -12.45
N ALA A 58 5.37 21.63 -12.01
CA ALA A 58 5.86 20.53 -12.84
C ALA A 58 4.72 19.70 -13.46
N GLY A 59 3.45 20.05 -13.21
CA GLY A 59 2.28 19.29 -13.65
C GLY A 59 2.15 17.91 -12.99
N ILE A 60 2.78 17.69 -11.84
CA ILE A 60 2.77 16.42 -11.12
C ILE A 60 1.63 16.45 -10.08
N PRO A 61 0.57 15.63 -10.25
CA PRO A 61 -0.50 15.57 -9.27
C PRO A 61 -0.01 14.98 -7.94
N VAL A 62 -0.47 15.57 -6.85
CA VAL A 62 -0.26 15.06 -5.49
C VAL A 62 -1.52 14.34 -5.01
N THR A 63 -1.36 13.18 -4.41
CA THR A 63 -2.44 12.41 -3.79
C THR A 63 -2.09 12.07 -2.35
N ALA A 64 -3.08 11.76 -1.52
CA ALA A 64 -2.84 11.40 -0.13
C ALA A 64 -3.50 10.05 0.19
N LYS A 65 -2.77 9.17 0.89
CA LYS A 65 -3.33 7.92 1.42
C LYS A 65 -3.38 7.97 2.94
N ILE A 66 -4.60 7.86 3.51
CA ILE A 66 -4.89 8.01 4.93
C ILE A 66 -5.53 6.75 5.53
N ARG A 67 -5.70 6.74 6.86
CA ARG A 67 -6.57 5.82 7.62
C ARG A 67 -7.72 6.57 8.25
N VAL A 68 -8.70 5.83 8.82
CA VAL A 68 -9.86 6.41 9.54
C VAL A 68 -9.41 7.33 10.67
N GLY A 69 -8.34 6.97 11.36
CA GLY A 69 -7.79 7.75 12.47
C GLY A 69 -6.81 6.91 13.28
N ILE A 70 -6.55 7.34 14.50
CA ILE A 70 -5.70 6.65 15.46
C ILE A 70 -6.47 5.48 16.09
N ASP A 71 -7.64 5.73 16.59
CA ASP A 71 -8.64 4.79 17.11
C ASP A 71 -10.05 5.39 16.89
N HIS A 72 -11.09 4.75 17.39
CA HIS A 72 -12.48 5.22 17.19
C HIS A 72 -12.83 6.49 17.97
N ASP A 73 -12.07 6.83 19.02
CA ASP A 73 -12.24 8.09 19.76
C ASP A 73 -11.46 9.25 19.10
N HIS A 74 -10.49 8.93 18.22
CA HIS A 74 -9.61 9.88 17.56
C HIS A 74 -9.59 9.67 16.04
N GLU A 75 -10.78 9.76 15.43
CA GLU A 75 -10.94 9.70 13.99
C GLU A 75 -10.51 11.02 13.34
N THR A 76 -9.86 10.93 12.19
CA THR A 76 -9.28 12.09 11.48
C THR A 76 -9.65 12.15 10.01
N PHE A 77 -10.25 11.10 9.45
CA PHE A 77 -10.36 10.90 8.00
C PHE A 77 -11.15 12.00 7.27
N LEU A 78 -12.23 12.52 7.87
CA LEU A 78 -13.03 13.60 7.26
C LEU A 78 -12.24 14.90 7.20
N GLU A 79 -11.67 15.31 8.34
CA GLU A 79 -10.88 16.54 8.42
C GLU A 79 -9.61 16.45 7.58
N ALA A 80 -8.89 15.30 7.65
CA ALA A 80 -7.70 15.07 6.83
C ALA A 80 -8.01 15.03 5.32
N GLY A 81 -9.15 14.45 4.93
CA GLY A 81 -9.61 14.47 3.55
C GLY A 81 -9.92 15.89 3.07
N HIS A 82 -10.63 16.65 3.90
CA HIS A 82 -10.93 18.05 3.61
C HIS A 82 -9.66 18.90 3.45
N ILE A 83 -8.73 18.82 4.41
CA ILE A 83 -7.43 19.50 4.32
C ILE A 83 -6.69 19.08 3.03
N ALA A 84 -6.63 17.79 2.73
CA ALA A 84 -5.97 17.31 1.53
C ALA A 84 -6.59 17.92 0.25
N GLN A 85 -7.91 18.03 0.18
CA GLN A 85 -8.61 18.67 -0.93
C GLN A 85 -8.30 20.17 -1.04
N GLU A 86 -8.44 20.91 0.06
CA GLU A 86 -8.23 22.37 0.07
C GLU A 86 -6.78 22.74 -0.24
N GLU A 87 -5.83 21.94 0.19
CA GLU A 87 -4.40 22.16 -0.07
C GLU A 87 -3.92 21.58 -1.41
N GLY A 88 -4.85 21.16 -2.28
CA GLY A 88 -4.59 20.89 -3.71
C GLY A 88 -4.28 19.44 -4.05
N CYS A 89 -4.45 18.47 -3.14
CA CYS A 89 -4.41 17.06 -3.52
C CYS A 89 -5.46 16.76 -4.58
N LYS A 90 -5.11 15.90 -5.54
CA LYS A 90 -5.98 15.56 -6.67
C LYS A 90 -6.81 14.30 -6.41
N ALA A 91 -6.51 13.54 -5.36
CA ALA A 91 -7.31 12.41 -4.89
C ALA A 91 -6.92 12.02 -3.46
N VAL A 92 -7.82 11.32 -2.77
CA VAL A 92 -7.58 10.72 -1.45
C VAL A 92 -7.87 9.22 -1.49
N THR A 93 -6.99 8.41 -0.91
CA THR A 93 -7.23 6.98 -0.68
C THR A 93 -7.47 6.74 0.80
N LEU A 94 -8.60 6.15 1.16
CA LEU A 94 -8.92 5.80 2.55
C LEU A 94 -8.75 4.30 2.79
N HIS A 95 -7.83 3.92 3.68
CA HIS A 95 -7.86 2.59 4.27
C HIS A 95 -8.85 2.59 5.43
N ALA A 96 -9.96 1.90 5.26
CA ALA A 96 -11.10 1.89 6.18
C ALA A 96 -10.85 1.08 7.46
N ARG A 97 -9.75 1.41 8.14
CA ARG A 97 -9.34 0.94 9.47
C ARG A 97 -8.61 2.05 10.21
N THR A 98 -8.73 2.03 11.52
CA THR A 98 -7.90 2.87 12.39
C THR A 98 -6.46 2.34 12.50
N THR A 99 -5.57 3.13 13.10
CA THR A 99 -4.20 2.72 13.42
C THR A 99 -4.20 1.57 14.44
N ALA A 100 -5.06 1.62 15.44
CA ALA A 100 -5.19 0.60 16.49
C ALA A 100 -5.61 -0.76 15.94
N GLU A 101 -6.47 -0.81 14.93
CA GLU A 101 -6.91 -2.06 14.29
C GLU A 101 -5.83 -2.74 13.48
N TYR A 102 -4.84 -1.99 12.99
CA TYR A 102 -3.79 -2.50 12.12
C TYR A 102 -4.33 -3.18 10.85
N TYR A 103 -4.46 -4.52 10.91
CA TYR A 103 -4.98 -5.39 9.86
C TYR A 103 -5.92 -6.45 10.43
N GLY A 104 -6.39 -6.28 11.67
CA GLY A 104 -7.35 -7.14 12.33
C GLY A 104 -8.79 -6.77 11.99
N GLY A 105 -9.73 -7.60 12.40
CA GLY A 105 -11.15 -7.39 12.16
C GLY A 105 -11.50 -7.25 10.67
N HIS A 106 -12.55 -6.51 10.39
CA HIS A 106 -13.00 -6.14 9.06
C HIS A 106 -12.84 -4.64 8.81
N SER A 107 -12.56 -4.27 7.56
CA SER A 107 -12.58 -2.87 7.12
C SER A 107 -13.99 -2.33 7.17
N ASP A 108 -14.19 -1.18 7.79
CA ASP A 108 -15.47 -0.48 7.80
C ASP A 108 -15.65 0.38 6.54
N TRP A 109 -16.19 -0.22 5.49
CA TRP A 109 -16.36 0.47 4.21
C TRP A 109 -17.32 1.66 4.28
N SER A 110 -18.20 1.74 5.29
CA SER A 110 -19.09 2.90 5.48
C SER A 110 -18.31 4.21 5.59
N ARG A 111 -17.09 4.18 6.17
CA ARG A 111 -16.19 5.33 6.28
C ARG A 111 -15.69 5.84 4.92
N ILE A 112 -15.58 4.94 3.92
CA ILE A 112 -15.22 5.32 2.55
C ILE A 112 -16.39 6.10 1.93
N GLY A 113 -17.62 5.60 2.10
CA GLY A 113 -18.83 6.28 1.63
C GLY A 113 -19.00 7.66 2.26
N GLU A 114 -18.81 7.75 3.58
CA GLU A 114 -18.87 9.00 4.32
C GLU A 114 -17.84 10.01 3.82
N LEU A 115 -16.60 9.58 3.57
CA LEU A 115 -15.57 10.44 3.00
C LEU A 115 -15.91 10.87 1.57
N LYS A 116 -16.46 9.97 0.76
CA LYS A 116 -16.87 10.28 -0.61
C LYS A 116 -17.97 11.33 -0.68
N GLU A 117 -18.90 11.32 0.26
CA GLU A 117 -19.96 12.35 0.37
C GLU A 117 -19.41 13.72 0.75
N HIS A 118 -18.27 13.77 1.48
CA HIS A 118 -17.65 15.00 1.97
C HIS A 118 -16.69 15.66 0.99
N LEU A 119 -16.15 14.91 0.00
CA LEU A 119 -15.13 15.41 -0.90
C LEU A 119 -15.63 15.56 -2.34
N ASN A 120 -15.13 16.59 -3.03
CA ASN A 120 -15.38 16.81 -4.46
C ASN A 120 -14.28 16.22 -5.35
N ILE A 121 -13.15 15.83 -4.79
CA ILE A 121 -12.07 15.13 -5.49
C ILE A 121 -12.28 13.61 -5.46
N PRO A 122 -11.65 12.85 -6.35
CA PRO A 122 -11.73 11.38 -6.35
C PRO A 122 -11.34 10.77 -5.01
N VAL A 123 -12.15 9.81 -4.55
CA VAL A 123 -11.90 8.98 -3.37
C VAL A 123 -11.69 7.54 -3.78
N PHE A 124 -10.57 6.94 -3.38
CA PHE A 124 -10.28 5.53 -3.59
C PHE A 124 -10.46 4.74 -2.31
N GLY A 125 -11.25 3.67 -2.39
CA GLY A 125 -11.48 2.77 -1.27
C GLY A 125 -10.37 1.73 -1.12
N ASN A 126 -9.97 1.46 0.12
CA ASN A 126 -8.96 0.45 0.45
C ASN A 126 -9.33 -0.32 1.72
N GLY A 127 -9.14 -1.62 1.69
CA GLY A 127 -9.33 -2.54 2.80
C GLY A 127 -10.17 -3.76 2.43
N ASP A 128 -9.65 -4.94 2.76
CA ASP A 128 -10.30 -6.26 2.59
C ASP A 128 -10.82 -6.59 1.18
N ILE A 129 -10.17 -6.08 0.16
CA ILE A 129 -10.39 -6.48 -1.23
C ILE A 129 -9.51 -7.70 -1.51
N TRP A 130 -10.11 -8.86 -1.61
CA TRP A 130 -9.46 -10.15 -1.82
C TRP A 130 -9.72 -10.73 -3.20
N GLY A 131 -10.82 -10.34 -3.84
CA GLY A 131 -11.26 -10.72 -5.16
C GLY A 131 -11.75 -9.54 -5.99
N ALA A 132 -12.13 -9.82 -7.22
CA ALA A 132 -12.68 -8.81 -8.11
C ALA A 132 -14.08 -8.38 -7.68
N GLU A 133 -14.87 -9.30 -7.12
CA GLU A 133 -16.21 -9.02 -6.64
C GLU A 133 -16.22 -8.07 -5.44
N ASP A 134 -15.22 -8.21 -4.52
CA ASP A 134 -15.07 -7.28 -3.40
C ASP A 134 -14.80 -5.84 -3.90
N ALA A 135 -14.05 -5.69 -5.01
CA ALA A 135 -13.80 -4.38 -5.61
C ALA A 135 -15.07 -3.74 -6.18
N LEU A 136 -15.89 -4.53 -6.88
CA LEU A 136 -17.19 -4.07 -7.39
C LEU A 136 -18.13 -3.70 -6.25
N GLU A 137 -18.19 -4.54 -5.22
CA GLU A 137 -19.05 -4.33 -4.06
C GLU A 137 -18.67 -3.07 -3.31
N MET A 138 -17.37 -2.84 -3.07
CA MET A 138 -16.89 -1.61 -2.45
C MET A 138 -17.35 -0.37 -3.22
N VAL A 139 -17.16 -0.33 -4.54
CA VAL A 139 -17.60 0.84 -5.34
C VAL A 139 -19.12 1.00 -5.32
N ARG A 140 -19.86 -0.11 -5.39
CA ARG A 140 -21.32 -0.07 -5.35
C ARG A 140 -21.86 0.43 -4.01
N GLU A 141 -21.27 -0.01 -2.89
CA GLU A 141 -21.75 0.34 -1.55
C GLU A 141 -21.34 1.74 -1.10
N THR A 142 -20.13 2.17 -1.51
CA THR A 142 -19.54 3.42 -0.99
C THR A 142 -19.61 4.59 -1.99
N GLY A 143 -19.89 4.32 -3.26
CA GLY A 143 -19.82 5.32 -4.33
C GLY A 143 -18.41 5.85 -4.61
N CYS A 144 -17.34 5.22 -4.08
CA CYS A 144 -15.98 5.65 -4.34
C CYS A 144 -15.60 5.52 -5.82
N ASP A 145 -14.64 6.32 -6.27
CA ASP A 145 -14.26 6.45 -7.69
C ASP A 145 -13.35 5.32 -8.17
N GLY A 146 -12.85 4.51 -7.25
CA GLY A 146 -12.00 3.37 -7.54
C GLY A 146 -11.48 2.71 -6.29
N VAL A 147 -10.60 1.71 -6.47
CA VAL A 147 -10.11 0.89 -5.36
C VAL A 147 -8.57 0.81 -5.34
N ALA A 148 -8.01 0.75 -4.14
CA ALA A 148 -6.60 0.48 -3.92
C ALA A 148 -6.41 -0.90 -3.28
N ILE A 149 -5.53 -1.72 -3.87
CA ILE A 149 -5.33 -3.11 -3.46
C ILE A 149 -4.00 -3.24 -2.72
N GLY A 150 -4.07 -3.71 -1.48
CA GLY A 150 -2.87 -4.04 -0.69
C GLY A 150 -2.61 -5.55 -0.67
N ARG A 151 -2.88 -6.19 0.46
CA ARG A 151 -2.59 -7.61 0.69
C ARG A 151 -3.23 -8.57 -0.32
N GLY A 152 -4.38 -8.20 -0.92
CA GLY A 152 -5.09 -9.04 -1.88
C GLY A 152 -4.27 -9.43 -3.11
N CYS A 153 -3.38 -8.54 -3.58
CA CYS A 153 -2.54 -8.80 -4.77
C CYS A 153 -1.21 -9.52 -4.44
N GLN A 154 -0.89 -9.78 -3.17
CA GLN A 154 0.36 -10.45 -2.80
C GLN A 154 0.45 -11.86 -3.42
N GLY A 155 1.44 -12.06 -4.31
CA GLY A 155 1.60 -13.28 -5.11
C GLY A 155 0.45 -13.55 -6.09
N ARG A 156 -0.31 -12.52 -6.47
CA ARG A 156 -1.44 -12.58 -7.39
C ARG A 156 -1.54 -11.32 -8.26
N PRO A 157 -0.54 -10.97 -9.07
CA PRO A 157 -0.61 -9.76 -9.90
C PRO A 157 -1.78 -9.80 -10.91
N TRP A 158 -2.22 -10.99 -11.33
CA TRP A 158 -3.39 -11.18 -12.19
C TRP A 158 -4.72 -10.71 -11.55
N LEU A 159 -4.76 -10.45 -10.24
CA LEU A 159 -5.95 -9.89 -9.58
C LEU A 159 -6.37 -8.56 -10.23
N PHE A 160 -5.41 -7.74 -10.65
CA PHE A 160 -5.74 -6.48 -11.34
C PHE A 160 -6.43 -6.70 -12.69
N ALA A 161 -6.06 -7.74 -13.43
CA ALA A 161 -6.77 -8.13 -14.66
C ALA A 161 -8.19 -8.62 -14.34
N ASN A 162 -8.37 -9.40 -13.27
CA ASN A 162 -9.69 -9.85 -12.83
C ASN A 162 -10.57 -8.68 -12.41
N ILE A 163 -10.02 -7.70 -11.70
CA ILE A 163 -10.74 -6.47 -11.30
C ILE A 163 -11.12 -5.66 -12.53
N LYS A 164 -10.20 -5.46 -13.46
CA LYS A 164 -10.48 -4.79 -14.74
C LYS A 164 -11.63 -5.47 -15.47
N ASN A 165 -11.54 -6.79 -15.66
CA ASN A 165 -12.60 -7.57 -16.30
C ASN A 165 -13.95 -7.37 -15.60
N ALA A 166 -13.96 -7.38 -14.25
CA ALA A 166 -15.18 -7.17 -13.48
C ALA A 166 -15.80 -5.79 -13.74
N PHE A 167 -15.00 -4.73 -13.72
CA PHE A 167 -15.49 -3.37 -14.02
C PHE A 167 -15.97 -3.19 -15.47
N GLU A 168 -15.42 -3.96 -16.40
CA GLU A 168 -15.84 -3.99 -17.81
C GLU A 168 -17.05 -4.92 -18.05
N GLY A 169 -17.60 -5.57 -17.01
CA GLY A 169 -18.70 -6.52 -17.12
C GLY A 169 -18.31 -7.88 -17.75
N ASN A 170 -17.02 -8.14 -17.90
CA ASN A 170 -16.51 -9.42 -18.35
C ASN A 170 -16.50 -10.43 -17.19
N PRO A 171 -17.18 -11.60 -17.31
CA PRO A 171 -17.21 -12.61 -16.25
C PRO A 171 -15.92 -13.41 -16.11
N GLU A 172 -14.98 -13.29 -17.04
CA GLU A 172 -13.73 -14.04 -17.00
C GLU A 172 -12.89 -13.70 -15.77
N ARG A 173 -12.42 -14.74 -15.07
CA ARG A 173 -11.55 -14.63 -13.91
C ARG A 173 -10.34 -15.54 -14.07
N LEU A 174 -9.15 -14.94 -14.14
CA LEU A 174 -7.90 -15.66 -14.24
C LEU A 174 -7.59 -16.39 -12.92
N ASN A 175 -7.36 -17.69 -13.05
CA ASN A 175 -6.88 -18.56 -11.98
C ASN A 175 -5.73 -19.40 -12.56
N PRO A 176 -4.53 -18.86 -12.69
CA PRO A 176 -3.41 -19.48 -13.39
C PRO A 176 -2.96 -20.75 -12.71
N ASN A 177 -2.70 -21.83 -13.49
CA ASN A 177 -2.08 -23.05 -12.99
C ASN A 177 -0.66 -22.80 -12.45
N LEU A 178 -0.05 -23.80 -11.81
CA LEU A 178 1.27 -23.64 -11.19
C LEU A 178 2.35 -23.25 -12.22
N GLY A 179 2.28 -23.78 -13.44
CA GLY A 179 3.20 -23.42 -14.52
C GLY A 179 3.12 -21.95 -14.91
N GLU A 180 1.91 -21.40 -14.96
CA GLU A 180 1.68 -19.97 -15.20
C GLU A 180 2.18 -19.11 -14.03
N VAL A 181 1.92 -19.52 -12.80
CA VAL A 181 2.47 -18.85 -11.60
C VAL A 181 4.00 -18.88 -11.63
N CYS A 182 4.63 -19.98 -12.04
CA CYS A 182 6.08 -20.09 -12.19
C CYS A 182 6.63 -19.09 -13.23
N ARG A 183 5.94 -18.88 -14.35
CA ARG A 183 6.31 -17.83 -15.31
C ARG A 183 6.24 -16.43 -14.70
N VAL A 184 5.24 -16.18 -13.87
CA VAL A 184 5.14 -14.90 -13.14
C VAL A 184 6.28 -14.74 -12.13
N ILE A 185 6.66 -15.80 -11.41
CA ILE A 185 7.81 -15.78 -10.48
C ILE A 185 9.10 -15.46 -11.24
N HIS A 186 9.35 -16.15 -12.36
CA HIS A 186 10.52 -15.89 -13.20
C HIS A 186 10.54 -14.44 -13.70
N ARG A 187 9.43 -13.96 -14.27
CA ARG A 187 9.34 -12.56 -14.73
C ARG A 187 9.55 -11.53 -13.61
N HIS A 188 9.06 -11.82 -12.41
CA HIS A 188 9.30 -10.96 -11.24
C HIS A 188 10.79 -10.93 -10.87
N ALA A 189 11.47 -12.08 -10.93
CA ALA A 189 12.91 -12.17 -10.71
C ALA A 189 13.70 -11.35 -11.74
N GLU A 190 13.35 -11.44 -13.03
CA GLU A 190 13.96 -10.63 -14.10
C GLU A 190 13.79 -9.13 -13.83
N LEU A 191 12.55 -8.69 -13.52
CA LEU A 191 12.25 -7.28 -13.24
C LEU A 191 13.01 -6.76 -12.00
N LEU A 192 13.19 -7.59 -10.98
CA LEU A 192 14.01 -7.23 -9.82
C LEU A 192 15.49 -7.13 -10.21
N THR A 193 15.98 -8.01 -11.09
CA THR A 193 17.36 -7.93 -11.59
C THR A 193 17.58 -6.65 -12.40
N GLU A 194 16.62 -6.28 -13.24
CA GLU A 194 16.63 -4.99 -13.94
C GLU A 194 16.65 -3.81 -12.94
N PHE A 195 15.81 -3.86 -11.89
CA PHE A 195 15.73 -2.85 -10.85
C PHE A 195 17.05 -2.70 -10.04
N TYR A 196 17.70 -3.81 -9.75
CA TYR A 196 18.99 -3.84 -9.05
C TYR A 196 20.19 -3.74 -10.00
N GLU A 197 20.02 -3.18 -11.20
CA GLU A 197 21.08 -2.89 -12.18
C GLU A 197 21.94 -4.13 -12.52
N GLY A 198 21.34 -5.33 -12.53
CA GLY A 198 21.99 -6.59 -12.86
C GLY A 198 22.47 -7.41 -11.64
N ASP A 199 22.27 -6.92 -10.42
CA ASP A 199 22.60 -7.68 -9.20
C ASP A 199 21.55 -8.77 -8.94
N GLU A 200 21.77 -9.97 -9.51
CA GLU A 200 20.88 -11.12 -9.36
C GLU A 200 20.74 -11.56 -7.90
N MET A 201 21.80 -11.47 -7.10
CA MET A 201 21.73 -11.90 -5.70
C MET A 201 20.80 -11.01 -4.89
N MET A 202 20.89 -9.69 -5.05
CA MET A 202 19.97 -8.76 -4.41
C MET A 202 18.54 -8.96 -4.91
N ALA A 203 18.35 -9.15 -6.21
CA ALA A 203 17.05 -9.41 -6.83
C ALA A 203 16.38 -10.66 -6.25
N VAL A 204 17.11 -11.77 -6.20
CA VAL A 204 16.60 -13.05 -5.68
C VAL A 204 16.36 -12.98 -4.17
N HIS A 205 17.19 -12.30 -3.41
CA HIS A 205 16.96 -12.05 -1.97
C HIS A 205 15.65 -11.27 -1.74
N ASP A 206 15.34 -10.29 -2.60
CA ASP A 206 14.08 -9.58 -2.52
C ASP A 206 12.89 -10.46 -2.94
N LEU A 207 13.04 -11.26 -4.00
CA LEU A 207 12.03 -12.21 -4.45
C LEU A 207 11.62 -13.22 -3.38
N ARG A 208 12.56 -13.71 -2.55
CA ARG A 208 12.32 -14.75 -1.54
C ARG A 208 11.10 -14.48 -0.67
N LYS A 209 10.88 -13.22 -0.25
CA LYS A 209 9.73 -12.84 0.57
C LYS A 209 8.38 -13.02 -0.14
N HIS A 210 8.38 -13.01 -1.49
CA HIS A 210 7.18 -13.16 -2.31
C HIS A 210 6.83 -14.63 -2.63
N ILE A 211 7.79 -15.53 -2.59
CA ILE A 211 7.61 -16.96 -2.93
C ILE A 211 6.49 -17.62 -2.09
N ALA A 212 6.44 -17.33 -0.80
CA ALA A 212 5.39 -17.89 0.06
C ALA A 212 3.98 -17.43 -0.35
N TRP A 213 3.87 -16.26 -0.95
CA TRP A 213 2.59 -15.72 -1.44
C TRP A 213 2.22 -16.29 -2.81
N TYR A 214 3.17 -16.45 -3.72
CA TYR A 214 2.97 -17.09 -5.03
C TYR A 214 2.53 -18.55 -4.86
N LEU A 215 3.23 -19.30 -4.03
CA LEU A 215 2.99 -20.73 -3.82
C LEU A 215 1.91 -21.02 -2.76
N LYS A 216 1.15 -19.98 -2.33
CA LYS A 216 0.08 -20.18 -1.34
C LYS A 216 -1.01 -21.11 -1.87
N GLY A 217 -1.26 -22.18 -1.13
CA GLY A 217 -2.30 -23.17 -1.44
C GLY A 217 -1.85 -24.30 -2.34
N PHE A 218 -0.83 -24.14 -3.17
CA PHE A 218 -0.28 -25.21 -3.98
C PHE A 218 0.37 -26.29 -3.12
N PRO A 219 0.26 -27.58 -3.51
CA PRO A 219 0.81 -28.71 -2.75
C PRO A 219 2.30 -28.95 -3.01
N VAL A 220 3.11 -27.89 -2.92
CA VAL A 220 4.55 -27.93 -3.24
C VAL A 220 5.47 -28.34 -2.09
N GLY A 221 4.92 -28.54 -0.90
CA GLY A 221 5.70 -28.96 0.29
C GLY A 221 6.59 -27.85 0.89
N GLY A 222 7.12 -28.15 2.08
CA GLY A 222 8.01 -27.23 2.81
C GLY A 222 9.43 -27.22 2.26
N SER A 223 9.92 -28.35 1.75
CA SER A 223 11.25 -28.50 1.16
C SER A 223 11.43 -27.58 -0.05
N THR A 224 10.46 -27.53 -0.94
CA THR A 224 10.45 -26.63 -2.11
C THR A 224 10.54 -25.17 -1.68
N ARG A 225 9.71 -24.77 -0.70
CA ARG A 225 9.75 -23.38 -0.20
C ARG A 225 11.10 -23.04 0.44
N LYS A 226 11.71 -24.00 1.14
CA LYS A 226 13.06 -23.82 1.69
C LYS A 226 14.09 -23.66 0.58
N ALA A 227 14.04 -24.50 -0.47
CA ALA A 227 14.97 -24.41 -1.60
C ALA A 227 14.93 -23.04 -2.29
N PHE A 228 13.74 -22.44 -2.47
CA PHE A 228 13.64 -21.06 -2.98
C PHE A 228 14.28 -20.02 -2.04
N MET A 229 14.31 -20.25 -0.72
CA MET A 229 14.99 -19.35 0.21
C MET A 229 16.53 -19.43 0.11
N GLU A 230 17.06 -20.47 -0.53
CA GLU A 230 18.49 -20.72 -0.71
C GLU A 230 18.99 -20.27 -2.11
N CYS A 231 18.09 -19.89 -3.02
CA CYS A 231 18.46 -19.39 -4.36
C CYS A 231 19.24 -18.07 -4.27
N GLU A 232 20.31 -17.92 -5.07
CA GLU A 232 21.16 -16.73 -5.14
C GLU A 232 21.27 -16.14 -6.55
N SER A 233 20.74 -16.84 -7.55
CA SER A 233 20.74 -16.44 -8.96
C SER A 233 19.41 -16.77 -9.66
N LEU A 234 19.18 -16.18 -10.83
CA LEU A 234 18.06 -16.51 -11.70
C LEU A 234 18.08 -18.00 -12.09
N ALA A 235 19.27 -18.53 -12.37
CA ALA A 235 19.42 -19.94 -12.70
C ALA A 235 19.01 -20.88 -11.55
N ASP A 236 19.24 -20.47 -10.31
CA ASP A 236 18.75 -21.22 -9.15
C ASP A 236 17.22 -21.20 -9.07
N VAL A 237 16.60 -20.03 -9.29
CA VAL A 237 15.14 -19.89 -9.32
C VAL A 237 14.55 -20.80 -10.41
N ASP A 238 15.10 -20.79 -11.62
CA ASP A 238 14.64 -21.62 -12.73
C ASP A 238 14.80 -23.10 -12.44
N ARG A 239 15.90 -23.50 -11.80
CA ARG A 239 16.12 -24.89 -11.38
C ARG A 239 15.05 -25.33 -10.37
N GLU A 240 14.67 -24.49 -9.43
CA GLU A 240 13.61 -24.84 -8.46
C GLU A 240 12.22 -24.83 -9.13
N ILE A 241 11.94 -23.90 -10.02
CA ILE A 241 10.72 -23.91 -10.86
C ILE A 241 10.62 -25.21 -11.67
N GLY A 242 11.72 -25.65 -12.30
CA GLY A 242 11.75 -26.84 -13.14
C GLY A 242 11.44 -28.16 -12.41
N LYS A 243 11.44 -28.18 -11.07
CA LYS A 243 11.06 -29.34 -10.26
C LYS A 243 9.56 -29.42 -9.98
N LEU A 244 8.81 -28.39 -10.31
CA LEU A 244 7.38 -28.28 -10.01
C LEU A 244 6.54 -28.85 -11.16
N ASP A 245 5.43 -29.50 -10.84
CA ASP A 245 4.47 -29.93 -11.83
C ASP A 245 3.64 -28.72 -12.33
N PRO A 246 3.84 -28.31 -13.58
CA PRO A 246 3.19 -27.11 -14.13
C PRO A 246 1.68 -27.28 -14.35
N THR A 247 1.18 -28.52 -14.30
CA THR A 247 -0.24 -28.82 -14.60
C THR A 247 -1.16 -28.66 -13.37
N ILE A 248 -0.59 -28.45 -12.20
CA ILE A 248 -1.39 -28.29 -10.96
C ILE A 248 -2.25 -27.04 -11.08
N GLU A 249 -3.56 -27.24 -11.05
CA GLU A 249 -4.57 -26.19 -11.11
C GLU A 249 -4.49 -25.23 -9.91
N TYR A 250 -4.94 -23.99 -10.09
CA TYR A 250 -5.00 -23.02 -9.02
C TYR A 250 -5.90 -23.53 -7.88
N PRO A 251 -5.41 -23.59 -6.63
CA PRO A 251 -6.15 -24.20 -5.54
C PRO A 251 -7.44 -23.44 -5.19
N PRO A 252 -8.64 -24.01 -5.37
CA PRO A 252 -9.91 -23.31 -5.14
C PRO A 252 -10.05 -22.74 -3.72
N ARG A 253 -9.43 -23.40 -2.74
CA ARG A 253 -9.46 -22.99 -1.31
C ARG A 253 -8.79 -21.65 -1.02
N VAL A 254 -8.00 -21.08 -1.95
CA VAL A 254 -7.29 -19.81 -1.77
C VAL A 254 -7.73 -18.73 -2.76
N VAL A 255 -8.67 -19.04 -3.65
CA VAL A 255 -9.31 -18.05 -4.52
C VAL A 255 -10.05 -17.06 -3.62
N ASP A 256 -9.81 -15.79 -3.83
CA ASP A 256 -10.45 -14.65 -3.15
C ASP A 256 -10.50 -14.77 -1.62
N LYS A 257 -9.46 -15.38 -1.05
CA LYS A 257 -9.31 -15.52 0.40
C LYS A 257 -8.23 -14.59 0.94
N PRO A 258 -8.37 -14.16 2.21
CA PRO A 258 -7.42 -13.28 2.87
C PRO A 258 -5.96 -13.73 2.73
N ARG A 259 -5.08 -12.77 2.44
CA ARG A 259 -3.64 -12.97 2.24
C ARG A 259 -2.83 -12.05 3.14
N GLY A 260 -1.55 -12.36 3.26
CA GLY A 260 -0.64 -11.60 4.08
C GLY A 260 -0.78 -11.89 5.58
N ARG A 261 -0.11 -11.09 6.38
CA ARG A 261 -0.15 -11.24 7.84
C ARG A 261 -1.39 -10.55 8.38
N VAL A 262 -2.19 -11.28 9.15
CA VAL A 262 -3.21 -10.70 10.04
C VAL A 262 -2.49 -10.32 11.33
N ARG A 263 -2.49 -9.04 11.67
CA ARG A 263 -2.04 -8.55 12.96
C ARG A 263 -3.26 -8.03 13.71
N PHE A 264 -3.47 -8.55 14.89
CA PHE A 264 -4.55 -8.09 15.78
C PHE A 264 -4.31 -6.66 16.26
N ALA A 265 -5.38 -6.02 16.71
CA ALA A 265 -5.35 -4.71 17.33
C ALA A 265 -4.23 -4.60 18.37
N LYS A 266 -3.51 -3.50 18.35
CA LYS A 266 -2.37 -3.24 19.22
C LYS A 266 -2.50 -1.86 19.82
N LYS A 267 -1.90 -1.69 21.00
CA LYS A 267 -1.70 -0.35 21.58
C LYS A 267 -0.95 0.51 20.55
N VAL A 268 -1.51 1.64 20.21
CA VAL A 268 -0.85 2.63 19.36
C VAL A 268 0.26 3.29 20.15
N HIS A 269 1.41 3.45 19.54
CA HIS A 269 2.54 4.14 20.14
C HIS A 269 2.67 5.51 19.47
N LEU A 270 2.46 6.56 20.24
CA LEU A 270 2.51 7.95 19.82
C LEU A 270 3.60 8.70 20.63
N PRO A 271 4.02 9.90 20.21
CA PRO A 271 4.79 10.78 21.07
C PRO A 271 4.02 11.11 22.37
N TYR A 272 4.74 11.48 23.42
CA TYR A 272 4.12 11.86 24.68
C TYR A 272 3.22 13.08 24.47
N GLY A 273 2.02 13.06 25.06
CA GLY A 273 1.06 14.17 24.95
C GLY A 273 0.44 14.39 23.56
N TRP A 274 0.73 13.52 22.56
CA TRP A 274 0.32 13.73 21.17
C TRP A 274 -1.17 14.02 20.98
N LEU A 275 -2.03 13.35 21.75
CA LEU A 275 -3.50 13.49 21.65
C LEU A 275 -4.06 14.68 22.43
N GLU A 276 -3.26 15.37 23.22
CA GLU A 276 -3.72 16.48 24.05
C GLU A 276 -4.06 17.74 23.25
N SER A 277 -3.48 17.87 22.05
CA SER A 277 -3.72 19.01 21.14
C SER A 277 -3.80 18.56 19.69
N ARG A 278 -4.57 19.31 18.90
CA ARG A 278 -4.66 19.16 17.44
C ARG A 278 -3.56 19.92 16.68
N THR A 279 -2.84 20.77 17.38
CA THR A 279 -1.70 21.53 16.84
C THR A 279 -0.42 21.16 17.57
N THR A 280 0.71 21.36 16.90
CA THR A 280 2.02 21.08 17.48
C THR A 280 2.50 22.20 18.41
N THR A 281 3.19 21.82 19.48
CA THR A 281 3.99 22.75 20.26
C THR A 281 5.31 23.05 19.56
N HIS A 282 6.02 24.10 20.01
CA HIS A 282 7.34 24.43 19.49
C HIS A 282 8.33 23.27 19.68
N GLU A 283 8.31 22.63 20.86
CA GLU A 283 9.15 21.49 21.19
C GLU A 283 8.86 20.27 20.32
N GLU A 284 7.57 20.01 20.03
CA GLU A 284 7.17 18.92 19.12
C GLU A 284 7.67 19.18 17.70
N ARG A 285 7.63 20.43 17.22
CA ARG A 285 8.15 20.80 15.90
C ARG A 285 9.66 20.63 15.81
N GLU A 286 10.40 21.09 16.80
CA GLU A 286 11.85 20.89 16.89
C GLU A 286 12.21 19.39 16.91
N ALA A 287 11.48 18.58 17.68
CA ALA A 287 11.71 17.13 17.73
C ALA A 287 11.39 16.40 16.44
N LEU A 288 10.44 16.89 15.62
CA LEU A 288 10.03 16.30 14.35
C LEU A 288 10.94 16.71 13.20
N PHE A 289 11.35 17.96 13.13
CA PHE A 289 12.06 18.53 11.99
C PHE A 289 13.55 18.81 12.29
N GLY A 290 13.95 18.83 13.57
CA GLY A 290 15.29 19.21 14.01
C GLY A 290 15.63 20.67 13.68
N ASP A 291 16.90 21.03 13.78
CA ASP A 291 17.42 22.28 13.24
C ASP A 291 17.53 22.17 11.71
N ASP A 292 16.41 22.05 11.00
CA ASP A 292 16.43 22.05 9.53
C ASP A 292 16.72 23.49 9.07
N PRO A 293 17.86 23.77 8.42
CA PRO A 293 18.21 25.10 7.95
C PRO A 293 17.26 25.66 6.86
N MET A 294 16.22 24.91 6.47
CA MET A 294 15.19 25.34 5.54
C MET A 294 14.15 26.29 6.14
N ASP A 295 14.14 26.48 7.46
CA ASP A 295 13.20 27.44 8.11
C ASP A 295 13.71 28.92 8.08
N ALA A 296 14.87 29.15 7.48
CA ALA A 296 15.51 30.48 7.48
C ALA A 296 15.41 31.26 6.15
N SER A 297 14.71 30.73 5.13
CA SER A 297 14.65 31.44 3.83
C SER A 297 13.47 30.99 2.95
N TYR A 298 12.28 31.53 3.24
CA TYR A 298 11.28 31.82 2.20
C TYR A 298 10.44 33.01 2.62
#